data_eedf95ffd593ac49fcbdc94ed203d959
#
_entry.id   eedf95ffd593ac49fcbdc94ed203d959
#
_cell.length_a   1.000
_cell.length_b   1.000
_cell.length_c   1.000
_cell.angle_alpha   90.00
_cell.angle_beta   90.00
_cell.angle_gamma   90.00
#
_symmetry.space_group_name_H-M   'P 1'
#
loop_
_entity.id
_entity.type
_entity.pdbx_description
1 polymer ?
#
loop_
_entity_poly.entity_id
_entity_poly.type
_entity_poly.pdbx_seq_one_letter_code
_entity_poly.pdbx_strand_id
1 'polypeptide(L)'
;TMAISETTLKDVMLMLIEEQNKKGGLLGKKLEAVVVDPASNWPLFAEKAKQLIDQDKVAVVFGCWTSVSRKSVLPVFEEKNNLLFYPVQYEGEELSKNVFYTGAAPNQQAIPAVEYLMSKDGGSAKRFVLLGTDYVYPRTTNKILRAFLKSKGVAEADIIEEYTPFGHADYQS
;
A
#
# COMPACT_ATOMS: atom_id res chain seq x y z
N THR A 1 -3.48 14.61 1.31
CA THR A 1 -4.74 13.83 1.33
C THR A 1 -4.65 12.64 2.28
N MET A 2 -3.49 11.98 2.33
CA MET A 2 -3.27 10.79 3.18
C MET A 2 -2.54 11.08 4.50
N ALA A 3 -2.36 12.34 4.86
CA ALA A 3 -1.58 12.77 6.02
C ALA A 3 -1.99 12.09 7.34
N ILE A 4 -3.28 11.85 7.54
CA ILE A 4 -3.80 11.18 8.76
C ILE A 4 -3.18 9.80 9.00
N SER A 5 -2.83 9.08 7.92
CA SER A 5 -2.23 7.76 7.98
C SER A 5 -0.71 7.81 7.85
N GLU A 6 -0.20 8.57 6.89
CA GLU A 6 1.23 8.64 6.57
C GLU A 6 2.05 9.30 7.66
N THR A 7 1.49 10.31 8.36
CA THR A 7 2.17 10.98 9.49
C THR A 7 2.46 9.98 10.61
N THR A 8 1.52 9.10 10.94
CA THR A 8 1.72 8.06 11.96
C THR A 8 2.86 7.11 11.59
N LEU A 9 2.93 6.68 10.32
CA LEU A 9 4.04 5.82 9.87
C LEU A 9 5.39 6.51 9.98
N LYS A 10 5.46 7.78 9.59
CA LYS A 10 6.68 8.59 9.73
C LYS A 10 7.11 8.67 11.21
N ASP A 11 6.19 8.98 12.10
CA ASP A 11 6.49 9.15 13.52
C ASP A 11 6.96 7.83 14.17
N VAL A 12 6.34 6.71 13.83
CA VAL A 12 6.79 5.37 14.27
C VAL A 12 8.20 5.06 13.74
N MET A 13 8.48 5.37 12.47
CA MET A 13 9.82 5.14 11.90
C MET A 13 10.88 5.99 12.60
N LEU A 14 10.61 7.26 12.87
CA LEU A 14 11.53 8.13 13.59
C LEU A 14 11.78 7.64 15.02
N MET A 15 10.74 7.19 15.71
CA MET A 15 10.84 6.57 17.03
C MET A 15 11.75 5.33 17.00
N LEU A 16 11.57 4.43 16.04
CA LEU A 16 12.38 3.21 15.91
C LEU A 16 13.85 3.53 15.59
N ILE A 17 14.10 4.52 14.75
CA ILE A 17 15.47 5.00 14.48
C ILE A 17 16.13 5.54 15.76
N GLU A 18 15.39 6.33 16.54
CA GLU A 18 15.89 6.86 17.80
C GLU A 18 16.22 5.73 18.80
N GLU A 19 15.32 4.76 18.95
CA GLU A 19 15.54 3.60 19.82
C GLU A 19 16.74 2.77 19.36
N GLN A 20 16.90 2.54 18.06
CA GLN A 20 18.06 1.81 17.53
C GLN A 20 19.35 2.57 17.77
N ASN A 21 19.33 3.89 17.65
CA ASN A 21 20.49 4.74 17.92
C ASN A 21 20.88 4.73 19.42
N LYS A 22 19.91 4.68 20.33
CA LYS A 22 20.16 4.51 21.76
C LYS A 22 20.85 3.17 22.09
N LYS A 23 20.60 2.14 21.28
CA LYS A 23 21.24 0.81 21.39
C LYS A 23 22.61 0.74 20.70
N GLY A 24 23.13 1.85 20.18
CA GLY A 24 24.44 1.92 19.51
C GLY A 24 24.38 1.97 17.99
N GLY A 25 23.21 2.17 17.41
CA GLY A 25 23.03 2.27 15.97
C GLY A 25 22.97 0.91 15.24
N LEU A 26 23.36 0.88 14.01
CA LEU A 26 23.37 -0.31 13.16
C LEU A 26 24.78 -0.49 12.57
N LEU A 27 25.38 -1.66 12.73
CA LEU A 27 26.76 -1.94 12.27
C LEU A 27 27.79 -0.89 12.75
N GLY A 28 27.64 -0.42 13.98
CA GLY A 28 28.52 0.59 14.58
C GLY A 28 28.30 2.02 14.09
N LYS A 29 27.22 2.28 13.34
CA LYS A 29 26.86 3.61 12.81
C LYS A 29 25.53 4.08 13.35
N LYS A 30 25.43 5.37 13.63
CA LYS A 30 24.13 6.00 13.89
C LYS A 30 23.30 6.08 12.60
N LEU A 31 22.01 5.87 12.74
CA LEU A 31 21.03 6.07 11.67
C LEU A 31 20.61 7.54 11.64
N GLU A 32 20.56 8.12 10.45
CA GLU A 32 20.06 9.46 10.20
C GLU A 32 18.83 9.35 9.31
N ALA A 33 17.76 10.06 9.68
CA ALA A 33 16.54 10.09 8.91
C ALA A 33 16.49 11.33 8.01
N VAL A 34 16.28 11.12 6.71
CA VAL A 34 15.95 12.19 5.75
C VAL A 34 14.49 12.04 5.40
N VAL A 35 13.67 13.04 5.71
CA VAL A 35 12.23 13.02 5.51
C VAL A 35 11.84 13.97 4.40
N VAL A 36 11.09 13.49 3.41
CA VAL A 36 10.51 14.31 2.34
C VAL A 36 9.01 14.10 2.27
N ASP A 37 8.27 15.13 1.92
CA ASP A 37 6.82 15.09 1.71
C ASP A 37 6.49 15.40 0.26
N PRO A 38 5.97 14.44 -0.53
CA PRO A 38 5.51 14.66 -1.90
C PRO A 38 4.05 15.16 -1.98
N ALA A 39 3.43 15.56 -0.86
CA ALA A 39 2.14 16.25 -0.80
C ALA A 39 0.99 15.56 -1.57
N SER A 40 0.94 14.24 -1.62
CA SER A 40 -0.02 13.44 -2.41
C SER A 40 -0.02 13.76 -3.92
N ASN A 41 1.10 14.26 -4.43
CA ASN A 41 1.31 14.52 -5.86
C ASN A 41 2.15 13.38 -6.46
N TRP A 42 1.54 12.52 -7.27
CA TRP A 42 2.19 11.29 -7.76
C TRP A 42 3.48 11.55 -8.58
N PRO A 43 3.55 12.51 -9.51
CA PRO A 43 4.81 12.87 -10.16
C PRO A 43 5.89 13.31 -9.17
N LEU A 44 5.52 14.08 -8.14
CA LEU A 44 6.46 14.55 -7.12
C LEU A 44 7.04 13.40 -6.27
N PHE A 45 6.32 12.29 -6.10
CA PHE A 45 6.89 11.08 -5.46
C PHE A 45 8.14 10.58 -6.19
N ALA A 46 8.11 10.50 -7.51
CA ALA A 46 9.26 10.07 -8.30
C ALA A 46 10.44 11.05 -8.21
N GLU A 47 10.16 12.35 -8.21
CA GLU A 47 11.19 13.38 -8.03
C GLU A 47 11.84 13.30 -6.64
N LYS A 48 11.03 13.16 -5.59
CA LYS A 48 11.51 13.03 -4.22
C LYS A 48 12.28 11.72 -4.00
N ALA A 49 11.89 10.63 -4.64
CA ALA A 49 12.67 9.39 -4.63
C ALA A 49 14.04 9.59 -5.28
N LYS A 50 14.12 10.28 -6.42
CA LYS A 50 15.40 10.64 -7.06
C LYS A 50 16.23 11.55 -6.16
N GLN A 51 15.64 12.55 -5.51
CA GLN A 51 16.33 13.40 -4.54
C GLN A 51 16.98 12.58 -3.43
N LEU A 52 16.21 11.73 -2.75
CA LEU A 52 16.70 10.88 -1.66
C LEU A 52 17.90 10.00 -2.09
N ILE A 53 17.83 9.42 -3.30
CA ILE A 53 18.85 8.50 -3.78
C ILE A 53 20.06 9.24 -4.32
N ASP A 54 19.85 10.25 -5.19
CA ASP A 54 20.93 10.89 -5.95
C ASP A 54 21.59 12.03 -5.19
N GLN A 55 20.87 12.78 -4.36
CA GLN A 55 21.38 13.94 -3.62
C GLN A 55 21.67 13.59 -2.17
N ASP A 56 20.68 13.04 -1.46
CA ASP A 56 20.80 12.74 -0.05
C ASP A 56 21.55 11.42 0.22
N LYS A 57 21.76 10.57 -0.83
CA LYS A 57 22.54 9.34 -0.78
C LYS A 57 22.04 8.36 0.27
N VAL A 58 20.72 8.28 0.47
CA VAL A 58 20.17 7.35 1.46
C VAL A 58 20.41 5.90 1.07
N ALA A 59 20.67 5.05 2.07
CA ALA A 59 20.92 3.62 1.87
C ALA A 59 19.66 2.86 1.45
N VAL A 60 18.51 3.22 2.04
CA VAL A 60 17.20 2.62 1.77
C VAL A 60 16.11 3.67 1.99
N VAL A 61 14.91 3.41 1.46
CA VAL A 61 13.73 4.25 1.69
C VAL A 61 12.63 3.42 2.32
N PHE A 62 11.98 3.96 3.33
CA PHE A 62 10.73 3.45 3.90
C PHE A 62 9.62 4.42 3.54
N GLY A 63 8.57 3.97 2.90
CA GLY A 63 7.49 4.89 2.55
C GLY A 63 6.52 4.40 1.52
N CYS A 64 5.80 5.38 1.01
CA CYS A 64 4.56 5.23 0.26
C CYS A 64 3.43 4.63 1.11
N TRP A 65 2.23 5.08 0.83
CA TRP A 65 1.00 4.52 1.41
C TRP A 65 0.10 3.94 0.32
N THR A 66 -0.23 4.75 -0.67
CA THR A 66 -1.09 4.32 -1.76
C THR A 66 -0.32 3.48 -2.77
N SER A 67 -0.99 2.51 -3.39
CA SER A 67 -0.38 1.72 -4.47
C SER A 67 0.01 2.58 -5.67
N VAL A 68 -0.70 3.69 -5.93
CA VAL A 68 -0.34 4.62 -6.99
C VAL A 68 0.98 5.35 -6.69
N SER A 69 1.23 5.75 -5.44
CA SER A 69 2.51 6.36 -5.05
C SER A 69 3.66 5.36 -5.18
N ARG A 70 3.48 4.12 -4.72
CA ARG A 70 4.47 3.05 -4.90
C ARG A 70 4.79 2.84 -6.38
N LYS A 71 3.78 2.72 -7.24
CA LYS A 71 3.98 2.54 -8.68
C LYS A 71 4.68 3.74 -9.34
N SER A 72 4.48 4.93 -8.82
CA SER A 72 5.17 6.14 -9.32
C SER A 72 6.67 6.12 -9.00
N VAL A 73 7.07 5.57 -7.86
CA VAL A 73 8.50 5.52 -7.47
C VAL A 73 9.21 4.25 -7.94
N LEU A 74 8.49 3.17 -8.21
CA LEU A 74 9.06 1.87 -8.57
C LEU A 74 10.11 1.95 -9.68
N PRO A 75 9.87 2.63 -10.83
CA PRO A 75 10.87 2.75 -11.89
C PRO A 75 12.17 3.43 -11.42
N VAL A 76 12.08 4.38 -10.48
CA VAL A 76 13.23 5.07 -9.93
C VAL A 76 14.10 4.12 -9.11
N PHE A 77 13.49 3.31 -8.23
CA PHE A 77 14.21 2.32 -7.42
C PHE A 77 14.86 1.24 -8.29
N GLU A 78 14.20 0.80 -9.34
CA GLU A 78 14.74 -0.19 -10.29
C GLU A 78 15.92 0.40 -11.10
N GLU A 79 15.76 1.59 -11.66
CA GLU A 79 16.81 2.29 -12.41
C GLU A 79 18.05 2.57 -11.56
N LYS A 80 17.84 3.05 -10.33
CA LYS A 80 18.92 3.44 -9.41
C LYS A 80 19.45 2.27 -8.57
N ASN A 81 18.87 1.09 -8.71
CA ASN A 81 19.20 -0.11 -7.92
C ASN A 81 19.24 0.17 -6.41
N ASN A 82 18.28 0.96 -5.91
CA ASN A 82 18.10 1.22 -4.49
C ASN A 82 16.92 0.38 -3.94
N LEU A 83 16.67 0.42 -2.63
CA LEU A 83 15.68 -0.41 -1.96
C LEU A 83 14.54 0.44 -1.37
N LEU A 84 13.31 0.01 -1.65
CA LEU A 84 12.09 0.51 -1.03
C LEU A 84 11.50 -0.54 -0.09
N PHE A 85 11.25 -0.15 1.15
CA PHE A 85 10.43 -0.92 2.10
C PHE A 85 9.03 -0.32 2.11
N TYR A 86 8.07 -1.00 1.50
CA TYR A 86 6.68 -0.59 1.42
C TYR A 86 5.89 -1.14 2.61
N PRO A 87 5.43 -0.28 3.55
CA PRO A 87 5.05 -0.72 4.89
C PRO A 87 3.61 -1.21 5.05
N VAL A 88 2.77 -1.07 4.03
CA VAL A 88 1.32 -1.34 4.14
C VAL A 88 0.87 -2.49 3.23
N GLN A 89 -0.37 -2.93 3.41
CA GLN A 89 -0.99 -3.92 2.54
C GLN A 89 -1.07 -3.42 1.10
N TYR A 90 -1.11 -4.34 0.16
CA TYR A 90 -1.19 -4.01 -1.25
C TYR A 90 -2.00 -5.06 -2.03
N GLU A 91 -2.31 -4.74 -3.28
CA GLU A 91 -3.13 -5.57 -4.17
C GLU A 91 -2.45 -6.83 -4.70
N GLY A 92 -1.18 -7.04 -4.40
CA GLY A 92 -0.38 -8.09 -5.07
C GLY A 92 -0.14 -7.76 -6.55
N GLU A 93 0.01 -8.80 -7.38
CA GLU A 93 0.21 -8.70 -8.84
C GLU A 93 1.40 -7.78 -9.25
N GLU A 94 2.38 -7.60 -8.35
CA GLU A 94 3.59 -6.83 -8.58
C GLU A 94 4.77 -7.54 -7.90
N LEU A 95 5.88 -7.61 -8.59
CA LEU A 95 7.13 -8.16 -8.09
C LEU A 95 8.29 -7.29 -8.56
N SER A 96 9.10 -6.83 -7.61
CA SER A 96 10.36 -6.15 -7.91
C SER A 96 11.44 -6.59 -6.93
N LYS A 97 12.65 -6.80 -7.43
CA LYS A 97 13.82 -7.07 -6.57
C LYS A 97 14.25 -5.87 -5.73
N ASN A 98 13.71 -4.69 -6.03
CA ASN A 98 14.02 -3.44 -5.38
C ASN A 98 12.97 -3.03 -4.33
N VAL A 99 11.90 -3.82 -4.14
CA VAL A 99 10.82 -3.51 -3.19
C VAL A 99 10.59 -4.66 -2.23
N PHE A 100 10.62 -4.35 -0.94
CA PHE A 100 10.17 -5.24 0.12
C PHE A 100 8.72 -4.89 0.49
N TYR A 101 7.80 -5.77 0.12
CA TYR A 101 6.38 -5.66 0.45
C TYR A 101 6.16 -6.26 1.84
N THR A 102 6.06 -5.41 2.86
CA THR A 102 5.99 -5.87 4.26
C THR A 102 4.57 -5.95 4.81
N GLY A 103 3.59 -5.49 4.04
CA GLY A 103 2.17 -5.62 4.37
C GLY A 103 1.51 -6.82 3.72
N ALA A 104 0.25 -7.07 4.10
CA ALA A 104 -0.51 -8.22 3.62
C ALA A 104 -0.86 -8.12 2.13
N ALA A 105 -0.76 -9.24 1.43
CA ALA A 105 -1.31 -9.43 0.10
C ALA A 105 -2.78 -9.92 0.18
N PRO A 106 -3.55 -9.91 -0.92
CA PRO A 106 -4.98 -10.27 -0.90
C PRO A 106 -5.29 -11.67 -0.36
N ASN A 107 -4.41 -12.64 -0.57
CA ASN A 107 -4.55 -13.99 -0.02
C ASN A 107 -4.33 -14.07 1.51
N GLN A 108 -3.78 -13.02 2.10
CA GLN A 108 -3.53 -12.91 3.54
C GLN A 108 -4.57 -12.04 4.25
N GLN A 109 -5.33 -11.22 3.53
CA GLN A 109 -6.28 -10.28 4.10
C GLN A 109 -7.65 -10.31 3.40
N ALA A 110 -7.75 -9.89 2.14
CA ALA A 110 -9.02 -9.68 1.47
C ALA A 110 -9.77 -11.00 1.21
N ILE A 111 -9.08 -12.03 0.72
CA ILE A 111 -9.69 -13.34 0.44
C ILE A 111 -10.18 -14.02 1.73
N PRO A 112 -9.38 -14.14 2.80
CA PRO A 112 -9.88 -14.74 4.06
C PRO A 112 -11.06 -13.98 4.67
N ALA A 113 -11.09 -12.64 4.55
CA ALA A 113 -12.22 -11.84 5.02
C ALA A 113 -13.51 -12.20 4.28
N VAL A 114 -13.45 -12.32 2.95
CA VAL A 114 -14.60 -12.71 2.13
C VAL A 114 -15.00 -14.17 2.40
N GLU A 115 -14.04 -15.08 2.55
CA GLU A 115 -14.33 -16.47 2.95
C GLU A 115 -15.08 -16.53 4.28
N TYR A 116 -14.65 -15.75 5.26
CA TYR A 116 -15.35 -15.65 6.55
C TYR A 116 -16.81 -15.19 6.37
N LEU A 117 -17.05 -14.11 5.61
CA LEU A 117 -18.40 -13.61 5.34
C LEU A 117 -19.29 -14.65 4.64
N MET A 118 -18.73 -15.53 3.82
CA MET A 118 -19.44 -16.61 3.16
C MET A 118 -19.74 -17.78 4.10
N SER A 119 -18.99 -17.93 5.18
CA SER A 119 -19.18 -18.99 6.17
C SER A 119 -20.45 -18.79 6.98
N LYS A 120 -20.90 -19.85 7.67
CA LYS A 120 -22.05 -19.79 8.57
C LYS A 120 -21.85 -18.76 9.68
N ASP A 121 -20.66 -18.72 10.24
CA ASP A 121 -20.31 -17.81 11.35
C ASP A 121 -20.20 -16.36 10.90
N GLY A 122 -19.83 -16.12 9.63
CA GLY A 122 -19.77 -14.80 9.00
C GLY A 122 -21.08 -14.32 8.37
N GLY A 123 -22.18 -15.07 8.52
CA GLY A 123 -23.51 -14.66 8.07
C GLY A 123 -23.96 -15.28 6.75
N SER A 124 -23.19 -16.19 6.15
CA SER A 124 -23.54 -16.90 4.91
C SER A 124 -23.87 -15.95 3.73
N ALA A 125 -23.09 -14.90 3.57
CA ALA A 125 -23.26 -13.91 2.52
C ALA A 125 -23.24 -14.55 1.12
N LYS A 126 -24.19 -14.16 0.26
CA LYS A 126 -24.33 -14.65 -1.11
C LYS A 126 -24.26 -13.56 -2.17
N ARG A 127 -24.47 -12.30 -1.77
CA ARG A 127 -24.38 -11.12 -2.63
C ARG A 127 -23.34 -10.17 -2.07
N PHE A 128 -22.54 -9.58 -2.95
CA PHE A 128 -21.39 -8.76 -2.58
C PHE A 128 -21.41 -7.43 -3.33
N VAL A 129 -21.17 -6.36 -2.60
CA VAL A 129 -20.86 -5.05 -3.17
C VAL A 129 -19.37 -4.79 -2.88
N LEU A 130 -18.59 -4.65 -3.93
CA LEU A 130 -17.17 -4.35 -3.88
C LEU A 130 -17.01 -2.85 -4.12
N LEU A 131 -17.09 -2.06 -3.04
CA LEU A 131 -16.94 -0.61 -3.09
C LEU A 131 -15.48 -0.22 -2.91
N GLY A 132 -14.98 0.70 -3.72
CA GLY A 132 -13.62 1.21 -3.62
C GLY A 132 -13.43 2.64 -4.12
N THR A 133 -12.35 3.28 -3.67
CA THR A 133 -11.88 4.51 -4.30
C THR A 133 -11.31 4.18 -5.68
N ASP A 134 -11.51 5.07 -6.66
CA ASP A 134 -11.12 4.82 -8.05
C ASP A 134 -9.61 4.99 -8.27
N TYR A 135 -8.83 3.97 -7.91
CA TYR A 135 -7.40 3.87 -8.25
C TYR A 135 -6.94 2.40 -8.21
N VAL A 136 -5.66 2.15 -8.48
CA VAL A 136 -5.12 0.81 -8.74
C VAL A 136 -5.38 -0.21 -7.63
N TYR A 137 -5.24 0.15 -6.34
CA TYR A 137 -5.39 -0.80 -5.23
C TYR A 137 -6.81 -1.40 -5.16
N PRO A 138 -7.91 -0.61 -5.05
CA PRO A 138 -9.25 -1.18 -5.00
C PRO A 138 -9.64 -1.90 -6.30
N ARG A 139 -9.29 -1.33 -7.46
CA ARG A 139 -9.63 -1.97 -8.74
C ARG A 139 -8.99 -3.34 -8.90
N THR A 140 -7.71 -3.48 -8.56
CA THR A 140 -7.02 -4.77 -8.64
C THR A 140 -7.52 -5.73 -7.56
N THR A 141 -7.72 -5.27 -6.33
CA THR A 141 -8.27 -6.08 -5.25
C THR A 141 -9.67 -6.59 -5.59
N ASN A 142 -10.55 -5.73 -6.12
CA ASN A 142 -11.90 -6.11 -6.51
C ASN A 142 -11.90 -7.12 -7.68
N LYS A 143 -11.00 -6.95 -8.66
CA LYS A 143 -10.79 -7.93 -9.72
C LYS A 143 -10.43 -9.33 -9.15
N ILE A 144 -9.53 -9.37 -8.17
CA ILE A 144 -9.13 -10.61 -7.48
C ILE A 144 -10.32 -11.19 -6.71
N LEU A 145 -11.03 -10.37 -5.95
CA LEU A 145 -12.20 -10.80 -5.17
C LEU A 145 -13.33 -11.28 -6.08
N ARG A 146 -13.59 -10.62 -7.21
CA ARG A 146 -14.56 -11.08 -8.21
C ARG A 146 -14.19 -12.47 -8.74
N ALA A 147 -12.94 -12.67 -9.12
CA ALA A 147 -12.46 -13.96 -9.61
C ALA A 147 -12.60 -15.04 -8.52
N PHE A 148 -12.26 -14.71 -7.28
CA PHE A 148 -12.41 -15.59 -6.13
C PHE A 148 -13.88 -15.96 -5.88
N LEU A 149 -14.80 -14.99 -5.80
CA LEU A 149 -16.23 -15.19 -5.60
C LEU A 149 -16.83 -16.09 -6.70
N LYS A 150 -16.46 -15.85 -7.96
CA LYS A 150 -16.86 -16.71 -9.09
C LYS A 150 -16.36 -18.13 -8.93
N SER A 151 -15.13 -18.34 -8.46
CA SER A 151 -14.57 -19.68 -8.20
C SER A 151 -15.32 -20.43 -7.08
N LYS A 152 -15.98 -19.71 -6.19
CA LYS A 152 -16.84 -20.25 -5.12
C LYS A 152 -18.31 -20.42 -5.55
N GLY A 153 -18.64 -20.14 -6.81
CA GLY A 153 -19.98 -20.34 -7.38
C GLY A 153 -20.94 -19.16 -7.19
N VAL A 154 -20.45 -17.98 -6.77
CA VAL A 154 -21.28 -16.76 -6.72
C VAL A 154 -21.60 -16.31 -8.14
N ALA A 155 -22.88 -16.07 -8.42
CA ALA A 155 -23.32 -15.64 -9.74
C ALA A 155 -22.84 -14.21 -10.07
N GLU A 156 -22.57 -13.93 -11.34
CA GLU A 156 -22.13 -12.60 -11.80
C GLU A 156 -23.07 -11.48 -11.35
N ALA A 157 -24.39 -11.73 -11.39
CA ALA A 157 -25.41 -10.77 -10.99
C ALA A 157 -25.41 -10.45 -9.47
N ASP A 158 -24.74 -11.27 -8.66
CA ASP A 158 -24.62 -11.08 -7.22
C ASP A 158 -23.29 -10.42 -6.81
N ILE A 159 -22.50 -9.96 -7.78
CA ILE A 159 -21.22 -9.27 -7.56
C ILE A 159 -21.30 -7.88 -8.21
N ILE A 160 -21.50 -6.86 -7.40
CA ILE A 160 -21.61 -5.47 -7.82
C ILE A 160 -20.29 -4.77 -7.52
N GLU A 161 -19.75 -4.00 -8.45
CA GLU A 161 -18.58 -3.15 -8.22
C GLU A 161 -18.95 -1.69 -8.38
N GLU A 162 -18.56 -0.89 -7.39
CA GLU A 162 -18.76 0.56 -7.37
C GLU A 162 -17.48 1.28 -7.02
N TYR A 163 -17.23 2.40 -7.68
CA TYR A 163 -16.02 3.19 -7.46
C TYR A 163 -16.32 4.67 -7.31
N THR A 164 -15.68 5.30 -6.34
CA THR A 164 -15.80 6.73 -6.08
C THR A 164 -14.44 7.42 -6.24
N PRO A 165 -14.39 8.66 -6.74
CA PRO A 165 -13.13 9.40 -6.83
C PRO A 165 -12.58 9.75 -5.44
N PHE A 166 -11.29 10.09 -5.36
CA PHE A 166 -10.72 10.65 -4.14
C PHE A 166 -11.47 11.90 -3.70
N GLY A 167 -11.75 12.01 -2.40
CA GLY A 167 -12.44 13.16 -1.83
C GLY A 167 -13.97 13.15 -2.03
N HIS A 168 -14.53 12.08 -2.58
CA HIS A 168 -15.99 11.92 -2.67
C HIS A 168 -16.61 11.91 -1.27
N ALA A 169 -17.71 12.64 -1.10
CA ALA A 169 -18.39 12.78 0.19
C ALA A 169 -19.91 12.53 0.12
N ASP A 170 -20.46 12.36 -1.08
CA ASP A 170 -21.89 12.10 -1.29
C ASP A 170 -22.11 10.61 -1.63
N TYR A 171 -22.73 9.89 -0.71
CA TYR A 171 -23.03 8.45 -0.82
C TYR A 171 -24.53 8.17 -0.74
N GLN A 172 -25.39 9.15 -1.05
CA GLN A 172 -26.85 9.04 -0.93
C GLN A 172 -27.53 8.50 -2.20
N SER A 173 -26.81 8.20 -3.25
CA SER A 173 -27.35 7.68 -4.51
C SER A 173 -27.34 6.16 -4.57
#